data_dc9d3999cfec1ca845e23df0197f9dd6
#
_entry.id   dc9d3999cfec1ca845e23df0197f9dd6
#
_cell.length_a   1.000
_cell.length_b   1.000
_cell.length_c   1.000
_cell.angle_alpha   90.00
_cell.angle_beta   90.00
_cell.angle_gamma   90.00
#
_symmetry.space_group_name_H-M   'P 1'
#
loop_
_entity.id
_entity.type
_entity.pdbx_description
1 polymer ?
#
loop_
_entity_poly.entity_id
_entity_poly.type
_entity_poly.pdbx_seq_one_letter_code
_entity_poly.pdbx_strand_id
1 'polypeptide(L)'
;MVRWLQLPSWLPCILLAWLPGALLAATPSRVVSVVPHLTELLYDIGAGDTLVAIDDASDYPAEVKTKPKVANYRSINVEALLAQKPDLILGWRSAQSRMLAPLEQLGIPVFYSEPTDFASLATEMRALGKLLGVEKSANEAADRYLARLHDLQQRYGQPTGVKVFYQLWYPPLTSVSGNAWPAQAIELCGGINIMANAKTPYPQVDMEQVIRANPSLILAGSQDPDALRHWQKWPNLDAVAHRRLDLINSDELHRFTPRALNAVEQICRSIRP
;
A
#
# COMPACT_ATOMS: atom_id res chain seq x y z
N MET A 1 -52.96 76.00 24.42
CA MET A 1 -52.14 75.09 25.23
C MET A 1 -52.21 73.68 24.70
N VAL A 2 -51.18 73.25 23.90
CA VAL A 2 -51.16 71.93 23.33
C VAL A 2 -49.94 71.19 23.89
N ARG A 3 -50.17 70.14 24.71
CA ARG A 3 -49.13 69.32 25.32
C ARG A 3 -48.71 68.21 24.30
N TRP A 4 -47.44 68.23 23.93
CA TRP A 4 -46.82 67.19 23.16
C TRP A 4 -46.46 65.99 24.05
N LEU A 5 -47.01 64.81 23.80
CA LEU A 5 -46.63 63.55 24.41
C LEU A 5 -45.35 62.99 23.68
N GLN A 6 -44.28 62.88 24.42
CA GLN A 6 -43.04 62.22 23.97
C GLN A 6 -43.18 60.72 24.29
N LEU A 7 -43.11 59.88 23.26
CA LEU A 7 -43.01 58.44 23.37
C LEU A 7 -41.52 58.06 23.48
N PRO A 8 -41.09 57.19 24.41
CA PRO A 8 -39.71 56.71 24.48
C PRO A 8 -39.48 55.60 23.47
N SER A 9 -38.53 55.80 22.54
CA SER A 9 -38.04 54.83 21.57
C SER A 9 -36.96 53.93 22.20
N TRP A 10 -37.39 52.81 22.76
CA TRP A 10 -36.51 51.71 23.13
C TRP A 10 -36.80 50.51 22.22
N LEU A 11 -36.14 50.48 21.05
CA LEU A 11 -36.09 49.28 20.23
C LEU A 11 -34.81 48.52 20.59
N PRO A 12 -34.89 47.25 21.12
CA PRO A 12 -33.70 46.45 21.27
C PRO A 12 -33.30 45.95 19.89
N CYS A 13 -32.09 46.36 19.40
CA CYS A 13 -31.41 45.70 18.28
C CYS A 13 -31.09 44.27 18.68
N ILE A 14 -31.89 43.31 18.19
CA ILE A 14 -31.53 41.89 18.23
C ILE A 14 -30.42 41.67 17.21
N LEU A 15 -29.17 41.66 17.67
CA LEU A 15 -28.03 41.20 16.93
C LEU A 15 -28.18 39.66 16.78
N LEU A 16 -28.73 39.20 15.64
CA LEU A 16 -28.60 37.82 15.22
C LEU A 16 -27.11 37.55 15.00
N ALA A 17 -26.46 36.92 15.98
CA ALA A 17 -25.14 36.36 15.85
C ALA A 17 -25.22 35.20 14.84
N TRP A 18 -24.82 35.44 13.61
CA TRP A 18 -24.51 34.40 12.65
C TRP A 18 -23.33 33.61 13.19
N LEU A 19 -23.60 32.49 13.86
CA LEU A 19 -22.61 31.44 14.11
C LEU A 19 -22.28 30.83 12.76
N PRO A 20 -21.04 30.91 12.27
CA PRO A 20 -20.65 30.11 11.13
C PRO A 20 -20.75 28.66 11.57
N GLY A 21 -21.77 27.96 11.12
CA GLY A 21 -21.86 26.51 11.24
C GLY A 21 -20.63 25.96 10.53
N ALA A 22 -19.70 25.40 11.30
CA ALA A 22 -18.64 24.58 10.73
C ALA A 22 -19.37 23.48 9.93
N LEU A 23 -19.32 23.54 8.60
CA LEU A 23 -19.70 22.43 7.74
C LEU A 23 -18.73 21.31 8.11
N LEU A 24 -19.14 20.41 8.99
CA LEU A 24 -18.49 19.11 9.15
C LEU A 24 -18.60 18.44 7.79
N ALA A 25 -17.47 18.33 7.09
CA ALA A 25 -17.43 17.57 5.85
C ALA A 25 -17.99 16.18 6.16
N ALA A 26 -19.00 15.76 5.41
CA ALA A 26 -19.62 14.44 5.60
C ALA A 26 -18.53 13.38 5.40
N THR A 27 -18.51 12.41 6.30
CA THR A 27 -17.59 11.26 6.21
C THR A 27 -17.86 10.50 4.91
N PRO A 28 -16.86 10.20 4.08
CA PRO A 28 -17.03 9.45 2.85
C PRO A 28 -17.69 8.09 3.11
N SER A 29 -18.69 7.77 2.30
CA SER A 29 -19.51 6.55 2.41
C SER A 29 -19.55 5.71 1.13
N ARG A 30 -19.03 6.27 0.03
CA ARG A 30 -18.99 5.63 -1.29
C ARG A 30 -17.57 5.69 -1.86
N VAL A 31 -16.75 4.77 -1.38
CA VAL A 31 -15.32 4.72 -1.71
C VAL A 31 -15.09 3.83 -2.93
N VAL A 32 -14.32 4.32 -3.89
CA VAL A 32 -13.79 3.53 -5.01
C VAL A 32 -12.29 3.34 -4.81
N SER A 33 -11.82 2.10 -4.81
CA SER A 33 -10.39 1.78 -4.78
C SER A 33 -9.92 1.37 -6.17
N VAL A 34 -8.91 2.05 -6.72
CA VAL A 34 -8.35 1.73 -8.03
C VAL A 34 -7.01 0.99 -7.92
N VAL A 35 -6.71 0.41 -6.75
CA VAL A 35 -5.48 -0.33 -6.50
C VAL A 35 -5.66 -1.37 -5.38
N PRO A 36 -5.12 -2.61 -5.53
CA PRO A 36 -5.42 -3.72 -4.63
C PRO A 36 -5.06 -3.47 -3.17
N HIS A 37 -3.90 -2.85 -2.89
CA HIS A 37 -3.46 -2.66 -1.51
C HIS A 37 -4.40 -1.75 -0.69
N LEU A 38 -4.99 -0.72 -1.32
CA LEU A 38 -5.95 0.14 -0.63
C LEU A 38 -7.31 -0.54 -0.47
N THR A 39 -7.68 -1.43 -1.39
CA THR A 39 -8.84 -2.31 -1.20
C THR A 39 -8.68 -3.16 0.06
N GLU A 40 -7.55 -3.83 0.23
CA GLU A 40 -7.26 -4.62 1.43
C GLU A 40 -7.22 -3.75 2.69
N LEU A 41 -6.56 -2.58 2.60
CA LEU A 41 -6.38 -1.69 3.74
C LEU A 41 -7.71 -1.17 4.31
N LEU A 42 -8.73 -0.92 3.45
CA LEU A 42 -10.07 -0.57 3.90
C LEU A 42 -10.66 -1.62 4.84
N TYR A 43 -10.48 -2.90 4.53
CA TYR A 43 -10.95 -3.99 5.38
C TYR A 43 -10.13 -4.10 6.67
N ASP A 44 -8.81 -3.96 6.58
CA ASP A 44 -7.92 -4.02 7.75
C ASP A 44 -8.26 -2.96 8.80
N ILE A 45 -8.67 -1.75 8.36
CA ILE A 45 -9.05 -0.66 9.26
C ILE A 45 -10.54 -0.64 9.63
N GLY A 46 -11.35 -1.58 9.11
CA GLY A 46 -12.77 -1.69 9.42
C GLY A 46 -13.67 -0.74 8.62
N ALA A 47 -13.24 -0.30 7.43
CA ALA A 47 -14.02 0.56 6.53
C ALA A 47 -14.50 -0.16 5.24
N GLY A 48 -14.42 -1.48 5.17
CA GLY A 48 -14.77 -2.27 3.98
C GLY A 48 -16.19 -2.05 3.46
N ASP A 49 -17.14 -1.74 4.34
CA ASP A 49 -18.55 -1.48 3.96
C ASP A 49 -18.72 -0.22 3.10
N THR A 50 -17.78 0.72 3.16
CA THR A 50 -17.81 1.94 2.32
C THR A 50 -17.43 1.67 0.86
N LEU A 51 -16.77 0.55 0.58
CA LEU A 51 -16.23 0.21 -0.74
C LEU A 51 -17.35 -0.14 -1.73
N VAL A 52 -17.48 0.63 -2.82
CA VAL A 52 -18.52 0.43 -3.85
C VAL A 52 -17.98 -0.13 -5.16
N ALA A 53 -16.70 0.08 -5.50
CA ALA A 53 -16.08 -0.49 -6.69
C ALA A 53 -14.56 -0.61 -6.50
N ILE A 54 -13.93 -1.46 -7.33
CA ILE A 54 -12.53 -1.85 -7.23
C ILE A 54 -11.82 -1.84 -8.59
N ASP A 55 -10.50 -2.02 -8.58
CA ASP A 55 -9.73 -2.43 -9.74
C ASP A 55 -9.85 -3.95 -10.01
N ASP A 56 -9.40 -4.40 -11.18
CA ASP A 56 -9.53 -5.79 -11.61
C ASP A 56 -8.61 -6.78 -10.86
N ALA A 57 -7.50 -6.28 -10.30
CA ALA A 57 -6.54 -7.07 -9.53
C ALA A 57 -6.88 -7.17 -8.02
N SER A 58 -7.89 -6.45 -7.54
CA SER A 58 -8.38 -6.57 -6.17
C SER A 58 -9.12 -7.90 -5.99
N ASP A 59 -8.57 -8.77 -5.12
CA ASP A 59 -9.06 -10.13 -4.91
C ASP A 59 -9.13 -10.54 -3.43
N TYR A 60 -8.71 -9.67 -2.53
CA TYR A 60 -8.71 -9.91 -1.10
C TYR A 60 -9.35 -8.73 -0.31
N PRO A 61 -10.18 -9.01 0.71
CA PRO A 61 -10.71 -10.35 1.05
C PRO A 61 -11.61 -10.90 -0.08
N ALA A 62 -11.92 -12.19 -0.04
CA ALA A 62 -12.61 -12.88 -1.14
C ALA A 62 -13.94 -12.22 -1.59
N GLU A 63 -14.64 -11.57 -0.67
CA GLU A 63 -15.92 -10.88 -0.91
C GLU A 63 -15.82 -9.69 -1.87
N VAL A 64 -14.64 -9.05 -2.00
CA VAL A 64 -14.47 -7.90 -2.91
C VAL A 64 -14.62 -8.31 -4.38
N LYS A 65 -14.39 -9.59 -4.72
CA LYS A 65 -14.46 -10.09 -6.09
C LYS A 65 -15.82 -9.89 -6.76
N THR A 66 -16.87 -9.70 -5.97
CA THR A 66 -18.24 -9.45 -6.45
C THR A 66 -18.52 -7.99 -6.77
N LYS A 67 -17.63 -7.07 -6.37
CA LYS A 67 -17.81 -5.63 -6.59
C LYS A 67 -17.56 -5.24 -8.04
N PRO A 68 -18.21 -4.16 -8.54
CA PRO A 68 -17.94 -3.62 -9.86
C PRO A 68 -16.46 -3.28 -10.07
N LYS A 69 -15.91 -3.66 -11.23
CA LYS A 69 -14.53 -3.40 -11.63
C LYS A 69 -14.47 -2.17 -12.53
N VAL A 70 -13.79 -1.12 -12.08
CA VAL A 70 -13.76 0.18 -12.75
C VAL A 70 -12.36 0.63 -13.18
N ALA A 71 -11.33 -0.15 -12.86
CA ALA A 71 -9.94 0.18 -13.20
C ALA A 71 -9.11 -1.08 -13.41
N ASN A 72 -7.98 -0.91 -14.06
CA ASN A 72 -6.87 -1.86 -14.09
C ASN A 72 -5.54 -1.09 -14.05
N TYR A 73 -4.41 -1.80 -14.07
CA TYR A 73 -3.09 -1.18 -13.97
C TYR A 73 -2.75 -0.23 -15.14
N ARG A 74 -3.48 -0.27 -16.27
CA ARG A 74 -3.26 0.57 -17.46
C ARG A 74 -4.23 1.74 -17.58
N SER A 75 -5.46 1.57 -17.07
CA SER A 75 -6.54 2.52 -17.33
C SER A 75 -7.62 2.51 -16.27
N ILE A 76 -8.32 3.63 -16.19
CA ILE A 76 -9.53 3.80 -15.38
C ILE A 76 -10.71 3.97 -16.34
N ASN A 77 -11.76 3.18 -16.17
CA ASN A 77 -13.04 3.40 -16.84
C ASN A 77 -13.80 4.51 -16.09
N VAL A 78 -13.58 5.74 -16.52
CA VAL A 78 -14.15 6.95 -15.89
C VAL A 78 -15.67 6.89 -15.82
N GLU A 79 -16.33 6.45 -16.89
CA GLU A 79 -17.79 6.36 -16.94
C GLU A 79 -18.33 5.35 -15.91
N ALA A 80 -17.77 4.14 -15.89
CA ALA A 80 -18.14 3.12 -14.90
C ALA A 80 -17.85 3.56 -13.46
N LEU A 81 -16.76 4.30 -13.24
CA LEU A 81 -16.39 4.84 -11.93
C LEU A 81 -17.40 5.91 -11.49
N LEU A 82 -17.72 6.88 -12.36
CA LEU A 82 -18.70 7.95 -12.06
C LEU A 82 -20.10 7.40 -11.84
N ALA A 83 -20.49 6.32 -12.53
CA ALA A 83 -21.77 5.63 -12.31
C ALA A 83 -21.91 5.10 -10.87
N GLN A 84 -20.77 4.86 -10.17
CA GLN A 84 -20.78 4.47 -8.75
C GLN A 84 -21.04 5.65 -7.80
N LYS A 85 -21.06 6.91 -8.29
CA LYS A 85 -21.23 8.14 -7.51
C LYS A 85 -20.30 8.18 -6.29
N PRO A 86 -18.98 8.07 -6.49
CA PRO A 86 -18.02 8.06 -5.39
C PRO A 86 -17.93 9.44 -4.73
N ASP A 87 -17.76 9.42 -3.41
CA ASP A 87 -17.42 10.59 -2.60
C ASP A 87 -15.94 10.58 -2.17
N LEU A 88 -15.22 9.47 -2.45
CA LEU A 88 -13.77 9.34 -2.29
C LEU A 88 -13.21 8.30 -3.26
N ILE A 89 -12.06 8.59 -3.85
CA ILE A 89 -11.28 7.64 -4.63
C ILE A 89 -9.97 7.36 -3.89
N LEU A 90 -9.55 6.09 -3.87
CA LEU A 90 -8.27 5.66 -3.33
C LEU A 90 -7.34 5.25 -4.48
N GLY A 91 -6.15 5.83 -4.53
CA GLY A 91 -5.18 5.56 -5.59
C GLY A 91 -3.73 5.56 -5.11
N TRP A 92 -2.84 5.02 -5.93
CA TRP A 92 -1.41 5.02 -5.69
C TRP A 92 -0.76 6.22 -6.38
N ARG A 93 -0.11 7.09 -5.59
CA ARG A 93 0.38 8.39 -6.04
C ARG A 93 1.32 8.29 -7.26
N SER A 94 2.41 7.55 -7.14
CA SER A 94 3.42 7.47 -8.19
C SER A 94 2.91 6.81 -9.47
N ALA A 95 1.98 5.86 -9.36
CA ALA A 95 1.46 5.12 -10.51
C ALA A 95 0.24 5.76 -11.17
N GLN A 96 -0.66 6.40 -10.38
CA GLN A 96 -2.01 6.72 -10.84
C GLN A 96 -2.38 8.21 -10.78
N SER A 97 -1.55 9.09 -10.20
CA SER A 97 -1.89 10.51 -10.04
C SER A 97 -2.30 11.19 -11.35
N ARG A 98 -1.61 10.88 -12.47
CA ARG A 98 -1.96 11.44 -13.79
C ARG A 98 -3.31 10.93 -14.31
N MET A 99 -3.67 9.67 -14.02
CA MET A 99 -4.94 9.09 -14.45
C MET A 99 -6.11 9.60 -13.61
N LEU A 100 -5.86 9.95 -12.35
CA LEU A 100 -6.87 10.42 -11.40
C LEU A 100 -7.08 11.94 -11.44
N ALA A 101 -6.13 12.71 -11.95
CA ALA A 101 -6.21 14.17 -12.02
C ALA A 101 -7.51 14.71 -12.69
N PRO A 102 -8.05 14.12 -13.76
CA PRO A 102 -9.33 14.55 -14.32
C PRO A 102 -10.51 14.38 -13.37
N LEU A 103 -10.50 13.35 -12.50
CA LEU A 103 -11.55 13.10 -11.51
C LEU A 103 -11.47 14.11 -10.35
N GLU A 104 -10.25 14.50 -9.94
CA GLU A 104 -10.04 15.58 -8.98
C GLU A 104 -10.58 16.92 -9.51
N GLN A 105 -10.39 17.21 -10.80
CA GLN A 105 -10.94 18.41 -11.45
C GLN A 105 -12.48 18.43 -11.49
N LEU A 106 -13.12 17.26 -11.44
CA LEU A 106 -14.58 17.13 -11.28
C LEU A 106 -15.03 17.30 -9.82
N GLY A 107 -14.11 17.59 -8.90
CA GLY A 107 -14.40 17.80 -7.47
C GLY A 107 -14.50 16.52 -6.65
N ILE A 108 -14.09 15.37 -7.17
CA ILE A 108 -14.07 14.11 -6.40
C ILE A 108 -12.72 14.03 -5.65
N PRO A 109 -12.72 13.99 -4.31
CA PRO A 109 -11.48 13.89 -3.54
C PRO A 109 -10.78 12.56 -3.79
N VAL A 110 -9.43 12.60 -3.81
CA VAL A 110 -8.58 11.42 -3.95
C VAL A 110 -7.65 11.30 -2.74
N PHE A 111 -7.66 10.14 -2.10
CA PHE A 111 -6.64 9.76 -1.13
C PHE A 111 -5.52 9.02 -1.88
N TYR A 112 -4.30 9.54 -1.80
CA TYR A 112 -3.13 8.93 -2.41
C TYR A 112 -2.28 8.22 -1.37
N SER A 113 -2.11 6.90 -1.54
CA SER A 113 -1.15 6.09 -0.81
C SER A 113 0.23 6.15 -1.45
N GLU A 114 1.28 6.27 -0.65
CA GLU A 114 2.68 6.18 -1.06
C GLU A 114 3.55 5.84 0.17
N PRO A 115 3.41 4.66 0.79
CA PRO A 115 4.23 4.30 1.92
C PRO A 115 5.68 4.10 1.47
N THR A 116 6.62 4.71 2.18
CA THR A 116 8.05 4.67 1.87
C THR A 116 8.77 3.49 2.52
N ASP A 117 8.21 2.99 3.61
CA ASP A 117 8.74 1.88 4.39
C ASP A 117 7.62 1.15 5.15
N PHE A 118 7.96 0.02 5.77
CA PHE A 118 6.99 -0.75 6.54
C PHE A 118 6.36 0.04 7.70
N ALA A 119 7.10 0.92 8.36
CA ALA A 119 6.54 1.68 9.49
C ALA A 119 5.57 2.77 9.03
N SER A 120 5.83 3.42 7.90
CA SER A 120 4.99 4.50 7.34
C SER A 120 3.60 4.03 6.93
N LEU A 121 3.41 2.74 6.64
CA LEU A 121 2.09 2.16 6.38
C LEU A 121 1.12 2.39 7.55
N ALA A 122 1.59 2.28 8.78
CA ALA A 122 0.74 2.55 9.95
C ALA A 122 0.24 3.99 10.00
N THR A 123 1.03 4.94 9.51
CA THR A 123 0.62 6.34 9.40
C THR A 123 -0.51 6.50 8.38
N GLU A 124 -0.41 5.83 7.23
CA GLU A 124 -1.47 5.84 6.22
C GLU A 124 -2.75 5.17 6.72
N MET A 125 -2.65 4.04 7.44
CA MET A 125 -3.80 3.38 8.07
C MET A 125 -4.57 4.34 8.98
N ARG A 126 -3.86 5.09 9.84
CA ARG A 126 -4.47 6.07 10.73
C ARG A 126 -5.07 7.26 9.98
N ALA A 127 -4.36 7.76 8.95
CA ALA A 127 -4.85 8.86 8.14
C ALA A 127 -6.13 8.50 7.38
N LEU A 128 -6.17 7.30 6.77
CA LEU A 128 -7.35 6.79 6.09
C LEU A 128 -8.50 6.54 7.07
N GLY A 129 -8.20 5.99 8.25
CA GLY A 129 -9.18 5.78 9.32
C GLY A 129 -9.83 7.08 9.80
N LYS A 130 -9.03 8.15 9.94
CA LYS A 130 -9.53 9.49 10.28
C LYS A 130 -10.44 10.04 9.19
N LEU A 131 -10.03 9.91 7.92
CA LEU A 131 -10.81 10.37 6.78
C LEU A 131 -12.18 9.67 6.69
N LEU A 132 -12.23 8.38 7.03
CA LEU A 132 -13.42 7.53 6.95
C LEU A 132 -14.22 7.42 8.26
N GLY A 133 -13.82 8.15 9.31
CA GLY A 133 -14.55 8.14 10.59
C GLY A 133 -14.42 6.82 11.38
N VAL A 134 -13.41 6.01 11.08
CA VAL A 134 -13.12 4.73 11.75
C VAL A 134 -11.81 4.78 12.54
N GLU A 135 -11.50 5.92 13.15
CA GLU A 135 -10.22 6.18 13.81
C GLU A 135 -9.84 5.13 14.84
N LYS A 136 -10.81 4.66 15.64
CA LYS A 136 -10.54 3.68 16.70
C LYS A 136 -10.04 2.37 16.11
N SER A 137 -10.77 1.79 15.17
CA SER A 137 -10.40 0.50 14.56
C SER A 137 -9.10 0.61 13.73
N ALA A 138 -8.91 1.75 13.05
CA ALA A 138 -7.69 2.02 12.29
C ALA A 138 -6.46 2.15 13.20
N ASN A 139 -6.57 2.84 14.34
CA ASN A 139 -5.48 2.93 15.32
C ASN A 139 -5.15 1.55 15.90
N GLU A 140 -6.15 0.78 16.29
CA GLU A 140 -5.95 -0.59 16.80
C GLU A 140 -5.30 -1.50 15.75
N ALA A 141 -5.70 -1.40 14.47
CA ALA A 141 -5.08 -2.16 13.38
C ALA A 141 -3.63 -1.74 13.14
N ALA A 142 -3.35 -0.42 13.12
CA ALA A 142 -2.01 0.12 12.97
C ALA A 142 -1.09 -0.28 14.13
N ASP A 143 -1.59 -0.29 15.37
CA ASP A 143 -0.82 -0.69 16.54
C ASP A 143 -0.50 -2.19 16.51
N ARG A 144 -1.44 -3.05 16.12
CA ARG A 144 -1.20 -4.49 15.91
C ARG A 144 -0.15 -4.74 14.83
N TYR A 145 -0.24 -4.00 13.73
CA TYR A 145 0.72 -4.08 12.63
C TYR A 145 2.14 -3.71 13.10
N LEU A 146 2.30 -2.56 13.79
CA LEU A 146 3.59 -2.10 14.30
C LEU A 146 4.18 -3.06 15.35
N ALA A 147 3.34 -3.61 16.23
CA ALA A 147 3.79 -4.60 17.20
C ALA A 147 4.36 -5.86 16.51
N ARG A 148 3.69 -6.35 15.45
CA ARG A 148 4.18 -7.49 14.67
C ARG A 148 5.47 -7.14 13.90
N LEU A 149 5.54 -5.95 13.30
CA LEU A 149 6.75 -5.48 12.62
C LEU A 149 7.94 -5.44 13.58
N HIS A 150 7.74 -4.89 14.78
CA HIS A 150 8.75 -4.82 15.82
C HIS A 150 9.21 -6.22 16.29
N ASP A 151 8.27 -7.15 16.50
CA ASP A 151 8.59 -8.53 16.85
C ASP A 151 9.46 -9.21 15.78
N LEU A 152 9.15 -9.04 14.49
CA LEU A 152 9.97 -9.55 13.40
C LEU A 152 11.38 -8.93 13.38
N GLN A 153 11.49 -7.61 13.60
CA GLN A 153 12.78 -6.92 13.69
C GLN A 153 13.62 -7.43 14.86
N GLN A 154 13.03 -7.67 16.01
CA GLN A 154 13.74 -8.21 17.17
C GLN A 154 14.23 -9.64 16.94
N ARG A 155 13.37 -10.50 16.37
CA ARG A 155 13.72 -11.91 16.13
C ARG A 155 14.74 -12.11 15.02
N TYR A 156 14.67 -11.29 13.96
CA TYR A 156 15.41 -11.54 12.73
C TYR A 156 16.38 -10.43 12.31
N GLY A 157 16.35 -9.26 12.93
CA GLY A 157 17.09 -8.07 12.46
C GLY A 157 18.61 -8.14 12.60
N GLN A 158 19.17 -9.17 13.24
CA GLN A 158 20.63 -9.29 13.35
C GLN A 158 21.25 -9.69 12.00
N PRO A 159 22.39 -9.07 11.60
CA PRO A 159 23.06 -9.40 10.35
C PRO A 159 23.44 -10.88 10.26
N THR A 160 23.18 -11.50 9.08
CA THR A 160 23.51 -12.92 8.84
C THR A 160 24.68 -13.12 7.88
N GLY A 161 25.03 -12.10 7.09
CA GLY A 161 25.98 -12.22 6.00
C GLY A 161 25.43 -12.95 4.77
N VAL A 162 24.19 -13.43 4.78
CA VAL A 162 23.57 -14.14 3.66
C VAL A 162 23.33 -13.17 2.50
N LYS A 163 23.98 -13.42 1.36
CA LYS A 163 23.79 -12.68 0.12
C LYS A 163 22.51 -13.16 -0.57
N VAL A 164 21.57 -12.25 -0.78
CA VAL A 164 20.25 -12.53 -1.36
C VAL A 164 20.13 -11.85 -2.71
N PHE A 165 19.74 -12.57 -3.73
CA PHE A 165 19.20 -12.04 -4.96
C PHE A 165 17.69 -12.14 -4.95
N TYR A 166 16.97 -11.03 -5.18
CA TYR A 166 15.54 -11.02 -5.32
C TYR A 166 15.15 -10.87 -6.78
N GLN A 167 14.52 -11.90 -7.35
CA GLN A 167 13.95 -11.87 -8.70
C GLN A 167 12.52 -11.33 -8.62
N LEU A 168 12.34 -10.10 -9.09
CA LEU A 168 11.01 -9.48 -9.18
C LEU A 168 10.25 -10.01 -10.40
N TRP A 169 10.97 -10.17 -11.53
CA TRP A 169 10.39 -10.61 -12.80
C TRP A 169 11.41 -11.33 -13.69
N TYR A 170 10.92 -12.24 -14.55
CA TYR A 170 11.71 -12.86 -15.61
C TYR A 170 10.78 -13.47 -16.67
N PRO A 171 11.04 -13.31 -18.02
CA PRO A 171 11.98 -12.37 -18.67
C PRO A 171 11.37 -10.96 -18.89
N PRO A 172 12.16 -9.87 -18.92
CA PRO A 172 13.58 -9.79 -18.64
C PRO A 172 13.89 -9.93 -17.15
N LEU A 173 15.12 -10.32 -16.79
CA LEU A 173 15.51 -10.45 -15.38
C LEU A 173 15.50 -9.08 -14.71
N THR A 174 14.61 -8.91 -13.77
CA THR A 174 14.39 -7.67 -13.03
C THR A 174 14.54 -7.96 -11.54
N SER A 175 15.21 -7.08 -10.83
CA SER A 175 15.45 -7.17 -9.39
C SER A 175 14.92 -5.92 -8.66
N VAL A 176 15.30 -5.76 -7.39
CA VAL A 176 14.93 -4.63 -6.52
C VAL A 176 16.17 -4.01 -5.91
N SER A 177 16.28 -2.68 -5.92
CA SER A 177 17.34 -1.95 -5.20
C SER A 177 17.00 -1.81 -3.70
N GLY A 178 17.94 -1.31 -2.89
CA GLY A 178 17.75 -1.12 -1.46
C GLY A 178 16.56 -0.23 -1.08
N ASN A 179 16.18 0.70 -1.95
CA ASN A 179 15.04 1.61 -1.70
C ASN A 179 13.67 1.02 -2.08
N ALA A 180 13.63 -0.17 -2.69
CA ALA A 180 12.38 -0.80 -3.05
C ALA A 180 11.76 -1.56 -1.88
N TRP A 181 10.43 -1.55 -1.80
CA TRP A 181 9.69 -2.20 -0.72
C TRP A 181 10.09 -3.67 -0.46
N PRO A 182 10.23 -4.57 -1.47
CA PRO A 182 10.66 -5.94 -1.19
C PRO A 182 12.09 -6.05 -0.67
N ALA A 183 12.98 -5.10 -1.01
CA ALA A 183 14.36 -5.11 -0.53
C ALA A 183 14.44 -4.83 0.99
N GLN A 184 13.57 -3.97 1.50
CA GLN A 184 13.49 -3.67 2.94
C GLN A 184 13.18 -4.93 3.76
N ALA A 185 12.41 -5.89 3.20
CA ALA A 185 12.15 -7.16 3.85
C ALA A 185 13.42 -8.01 4.02
N ILE A 186 14.33 -7.99 3.02
CA ILE A 186 15.61 -8.69 3.09
C ILE A 186 16.49 -8.09 4.20
N GLU A 187 16.56 -6.76 4.27
CA GLU A 187 17.35 -6.04 5.29
C GLU A 187 16.78 -6.25 6.69
N LEU A 188 15.44 -6.18 6.84
CA LEU A 188 14.75 -6.46 8.10
C LEU A 188 15.12 -7.84 8.65
N CYS A 189 15.30 -8.83 7.77
CA CYS A 189 15.68 -10.19 8.12
C CYS A 189 17.21 -10.39 8.28
N GLY A 190 18.01 -9.32 8.21
CA GLY A 190 19.48 -9.36 8.34
C GLY A 190 20.22 -9.93 7.14
N GLY A 191 19.57 -10.03 5.97
CA GLY A 191 20.17 -10.42 4.70
C GLY A 191 20.83 -9.25 3.98
N ILE A 192 21.68 -9.56 3.01
CA ILE A 192 22.37 -8.59 2.14
C ILE A 192 21.77 -8.67 0.74
N ASN A 193 21.00 -7.66 0.33
CA ASN A 193 20.53 -7.55 -1.04
C ASN A 193 21.70 -7.23 -1.97
N ILE A 194 22.07 -8.14 -2.89
CA ILE A 194 23.21 -7.93 -3.80
C ILE A 194 22.97 -6.80 -4.81
N MET A 195 21.72 -6.35 -4.98
CA MET A 195 21.33 -5.24 -5.85
C MET A 195 21.05 -3.95 -5.09
N ALA A 196 21.36 -3.86 -3.79
CA ALA A 196 21.03 -2.71 -2.94
C ALA A 196 21.48 -1.35 -3.51
N ASN A 197 22.64 -1.32 -4.18
CA ASN A 197 23.24 -0.10 -4.74
C ASN A 197 22.83 0.21 -6.19
N ALA A 198 21.84 -0.47 -6.74
CA ALA A 198 21.34 -0.18 -8.08
C ALA A 198 20.71 1.22 -8.15
N LYS A 199 20.89 1.91 -9.29
CA LYS A 199 20.47 3.32 -9.46
C LYS A 199 18.94 3.50 -9.54
N THR A 200 18.23 2.48 -10.00
CA THR A 200 16.77 2.50 -10.15
C THR A 200 16.13 1.55 -9.14
N PRO A 201 14.89 1.82 -8.67
CA PRO A 201 14.21 0.94 -7.72
C PRO A 201 14.03 -0.50 -8.24
N TYR A 202 13.80 -0.65 -9.55
CA TYR A 202 13.55 -1.93 -10.21
C TYR A 202 14.50 -2.11 -11.39
N PRO A 203 15.79 -2.46 -11.15
CA PRO A 203 16.77 -2.59 -12.20
C PRO A 203 16.55 -3.86 -13.03
N GLN A 204 16.69 -3.74 -14.36
CA GLN A 204 16.98 -4.87 -15.21
C GLN A 204 18.45 -5.28 -15.00
N VAL A 205 18.69 -6.57 -14.86
CA VAL A 205 20.00 -7.12 -14.46
C VAL A 205 20.44 -8.17 -15.47
N ASP A 206 21.72 -8.20 -15.77
CA ASP A 206 22.29 -9.27 -16.55
C ASP A 206 22.54 -10.50 -15.68
N MET A 207 22.27 -11.69 -16.24
CA MET A 207 22.50 -12.96 -15.56
C MET A 207 23.93 -13.11 -15.06
N GLU A 208 24.90 -12.66 -15.84
CA GLU A 208 26.33 -12.67 -15.48
C GLU A 208 26.62 -11.84 -14.23
N GLN A 209 25.92 -10.73 -14.03
CA GLN A 209 26.10 -9.90 -12.84
C GLN A 209 25.68 -10.67 -11.59
N VAL A 210 24.59 -11.41 -11.64
CA VAL A 210 24.12 -12.22 -10.52
C VAL A 210 25.08 -13.39 -10.26
N ILE A 211 25.53 -14.07 -11.32
CA ILE A 211 26.50 -15.19 -11.21
C ILE A 211 27.80 -14.70 -10.56
N ARG A 212 28.32 -13.54 -10.97
CA ARG A 212 29.54 -12.95 -10.40
C ARG A 212 29.37 -12.57 -8.93
N ALA A 213 28.20 -12.07 -8.53
CA ALA A 213 27.91 -11.74 -7.14
C ALA A 213 27.77 -12.97 -6.26
N ASN A 214 27.45 -14.13 -6.86
CA ASN A 214 27.31 -15.43 -6.23
C ASN A 214 26.43 -15.39 -4.96
N PRO A 215 25.12 -15.12 -5.08
CA PRO A 215 24.21 -15.09 -3.92
C PRO A 215 24.05 -16.47 -3.30
N SER A 216 23.92 -16.50 -1.96
CA SER A 216 23.70 -17.73 -1.21
C SER A 216 22.21 -18.10 -1.12
N LEU A 217 21.33 -17.19 -1.53
CA LEU A 217 19.89 -17.38 -1.57
C LEU A 217 19.31 -16.61 -2.77
N ILE A 218 18.43 -17.24 -3.52
CA ILE A 218 17.65 -16.59 -4.56
C ILE A 218 16.17 -16.68 -4.16
N LEU A 219 15.51 -15.54 -4.09
CA LEU A 219 14.09 -15.41 -3.84
C LEU A 219 13.40 -14.94 -5.10
N ALA A 220 12.20 -15.44 -5.39
CA ALA A 220 11.33 -14.87 -6.41
C ALA A 220 9.95 -14.52 -5.83
N GLY A 221 9.51 -13.29 -6.07
CA GLY A 221 8.14 -12.87 -5.80
C GLY A 221 7.20 -13.45 -6.86
N SER A 222 6.76 -14.68 -6.68
CA SER A 222 5.92 -15.39 -7.66
C SER A 222 5.10 -16.49 -6.99
N GLN A 223 3.97 -16.82 -7.61
CA GLN A 223 3.17 -18.02 -7.28
C GLN A 223 3.41 -19.15 -8.29
N ASP A 224 4.15 -18.89 -9.38
CA ASP A 224 4.53 -19.90 -10.37
C ASP A 224 5.66 -20.77 -9.83
N PRO A 225 5.45 -22.08 -9.63
CA PRO A 225 6.48 -23.00 -9.13
C PRO A 225 7.70 -23.10 -10.06
N ASP A 226 7.56 -22.74 -11.32
CA ASP A 226 8.63 -22.78 -12.32
C ASP A 226 9.41 -21.47 -12.44
N ALA A 227 9.04 -20.43 -11.70
CA ALA A 227 9.65 -19.09 -11.79
C ALA A 227 11.17 -19.08 -11.60
N LEU A 228 11.72 -20.04 -10.84
CA LEU A 228 13.16 -20.17 -10.55
C LEU A 228 13.86 -21.30 -11.32
N ARG A 229 13.12 -22.05 -12.18
CA ARG A 229 13.68 -23.21 -12.92
C ARG A 229 14.90 -22.85 -13.77
N HIS A 230 14.93 -21.68 -14.36
CA HIS A 230 16.01 -21.25 -15.23
C HIS A 230 17.37 -21.12 -14.51
N TRP A 231 17.39 -20.92 -13.17
CA TRP A 231 18.60 -20.88 -12.37
C TRP A 231 19.31 -22.23 -12.29
N GLN A 232 18.62 -23.34 -12.47
CA GLN A 232 19.19 -24.70 -12.42
C GLN A 232 20.26 -24.94 -13.49
N LYS A 233 20.30 -24.08 -14.53
CA LYS A 233 21.39 -24.10 -15.54
C LYS A 233 22.75 -23.73 -14.99
N TRP A 234 22.82 -23.21 -13.76
CA TRP A 234 24.03 -22.71 -13.13
C TRP A 234 24.36 -23.47 -11.84
N PRO A 235 24.72 -24.80 -11.94
CA PRO A 235 24.87 -25.65 -10.76
C PRO A 235 25.95 -25.22 -9.78
N ASN A 236 26.93 -24.40 -10.25
CA ASN A 236 28.02 -23.89 -9.43
C ASN A 236 27.66 -22.59 -8.68
N LEU A 237 26.47 -22.02 -8.90
CA LEU A 237 25.97 -20.88 -8.14
C LEU A 237 25.61 -21.32 -6.72
N ASP A 238 26.09 -20.62 -5.69
CA ASP A 238 25.97 -21.04 -4.30
C ASP A 238 24.52 -21.38 -3.89
N ALA A 239 23.57 -20.52 -4.25
CA ALA A 239 22.14 -20.74 -4.01
C ALA A 239 21.61 -22.02 -4.69
N VAL A 240 22.11 -22.37 -5.88
CA VAL A 240 21.68 -23.55 -6.64
C VAL A 240 22.31 -24.81 -6.05
N ALA A 241 23.63 -24.78 -5.79
CA ALA A 241 24.37 -25.89 -5.20
C ALA A 241 23.78 -26.33 -3.86
N HIS A 242 23.29 -25.38 -3.05
CA HIS A 242 22.69 -25.64 -1.75
C HIS A 242 21.16 -25.69 -1.76
N ARG A 243 20.52 -25.66 -2.94
CA ARG A 243 19.05 -25.72 -3.11
C ARG A 243 18.29 -24.61 -2.36
N ARG A 244 18.86 -23.41 -2.33
CA ARG A 244 18.30 -22.23 -1.68
C ARG A 244 17.65 -21.30 -2.72
N LEU A 245 16.58 -21.82 -3.33
CA LEU A 245 15.77 -21.15 -4.35
C LEU A 245 14.33 -21.14 -3.83
N ASP A 246 13.86 -20.05 -3.27
CA ASP A 246 12.57 -19.98 -2.59
C ASP A 246 11.62 -19.02 -3.29
N LEU A 247 10.35 -19.40 -3.36
CA LEU A 247 9.26 -18.57 -3.83
C LEU A 247 8.65 -17.82 -2.66
N ILE A 248 8.42 -16.53 -2.85
CA ILE A 248 7.72 -15.67 -1.89
C ILE A 248 6.37 -15.27 -2.47
N ASN A 249 5.32 -15.31 -1.66
CA ASN A 249 4.00 -14.90 -2.10
C ASN A 249 4.00 -13.42 -2.53
N SER A 250 3.92 -13.21 -3.87
CA SER A 250 3.96 -11.88 -4.48
C SER A 250 2.76 -11.01 -4.08
N ASP A 251 1.57 -11.59 -3.94
CA ASP A 251 0.37 -10.84 -3.59
C ASP A 251 0.41 -10.31 -2.16
N GLU A 252 1.15 -10.97 -1.27
CA GLU A 252 1.41 -10.46 0.06
C GLU A 252 2.54 -9.45 0.06
N LEU A 253 3.71 -9.80 -0.52
CA LEU A 253 4.89 -8.94 -0.42
C LEU A 253 4.77 -7.62 -1.22
N HIS A 254 4.16 -7.67 -2.41
CA HIS A 254 4.14 -6.50 -3.31
C HIS A 254 2.96 -5.55 -3.04
N ARG A 255 2.08 -5.87 -2.11
CA ARG A 255 1.00 -4.99 -1.66
C ARG A 255 1.37 -4.32 -0.34
N PHE A 256 1.18 -3.00 -0.27
CA PHE A 256 1.44 -2.23 0.96
C PHE A 256 0.30 -2.46 1.96
N THR A 257 0.29 -3.63 2.59
CA THR A 257 -0.76 -4.04 3.54
C THR A 257 -0.15 -4.74 4.75
N PRO A 258 -0.87 -4.88 5.87
CA PRO A 258 -0.42 -5.68 7.01
C PRO A 258 -0.08 -7.12 6.67
N ARG A 259 -0.68 -7.70 5.63
CA ARG A 259 -0.36 -9.06 5.14
C ARG A 259 1.07 -9.19 4.62
N ALA A 260 1.71 -8.10 4.18
CA ALA A 260 3.09 -8.12 3.74
C ALA A 260 4.03 -8.72 4.80
N LEU A 261 3.70 -8.59 6.10
CA LEU A 261 4.50 -9.18 7.17
C LEU A 261 4.49 -10.72 7.17
N ASN A 262 3.53 -11.39 6.52
CA ASN A 262 3.59 -12.84 6.31
C ASN A 262 4.74 -13.21 5.37
N ALA A 263 4.81 -12.50 4.23
CA ALA A 263 5.89 -12.68 3.26
C ALA A 263 7.26 -12.26 3.83
N VAL A 264 7.30 -11.19 4.64
CA VAL A 264 8.52 -10.80 5.38
C VAL A 264 8.99 -11.94 6.28
N GLU A 265 8.10 -12.54 7.06
CA GLU A 265 8.46 -13.67 7.93
C GLU A 265 8.92 -14.89 7.13
N GLN A 266 8.33 -15.14 5.95
CA GLN A 266 8.79 -16.19 5.04
C GLN A 266 10.23 -15.92 4.57
N ILE A 267 10.53 -14.67 4.15
CA ILE A 267 11.90 -14.24 3.76
C ILE A 267 12.87 -14.45 4.93
N CYS A 268 12.48 -14.07 6.14
CA CYS A 268 13.33 -14.23 7.31
C CYS A 268 13.68 -15.71 7.57
N ARG A 269 12.71 -16.61 7.42
CA ARG A 269 12.93 -18.07 7.54
C ARG A 269 13.82 -18.60 6.42
N SER A 270 13.67 -18.10 5.19
CA SER A 270 14.58 -18.47 4.08
C SER A 270 16.02 -18.01 4.32
N ILE A 271 16.21 -16.84 4.95
CA ILE A 271 17.55 -16.33 5.30
C ILE A 271 18.17 -17.13 6.46
N ARG A 272 17.35 -17.57 7.40
CA ARG A 272 17.75 -18.32 8.61
C ARG A 272 17.02 -19.67 8.66
N PRO A 273 17.42 -20.66 7.86
CA PRO A 273 16.80 -21.99 7.82
C PRO A 273 17.01 -22.78 9.12
#